data_b2136b2cb1b31ffef64a10eeb37253b5
#
_entry.id   b2136b2cb1b31ffef64a10eeb37253b5
#
_cell.length_a   1.000
_cell.length_b   1.000
_cell.length_c   1.000
_cell.angle_alpha   90.00
_cell.angle_beta   90.00
_cell.angle_gamma   90.00
#
_symmetry.space_group_name_H-M   'P 1'
#
loop_
_entity.id
_entity.type
_entity.pdbx_description
1 polymer ?
#
loop_
_entity_poly.entity_id
_entity_poly.type
_entity_poly.pdbx_seq_one_letter_code
_entity_poly.pdbx_strand_id
1 'polypeptide(L)'
;MILPWLILIPFIGGLLCWLGERFGATLPRWIALLTMSLLLGIGLYLWANGDYTLAPAPGAEPAWALEYKVQWIQRFGISIHLALDGLSLLMILLTGLLGVLSVLCSWKEIQRHVGFFHLNLMWILGGVVGVFLALDLFLFFFFWEMMLVPMYFLIALWGHSSADGKKTRIYAATKFFIFTQASGLIMLVAILGLVLVNYNTTGVLTFNYSDLLKAELPAGVEYVLMLGFFIAFAVKLPVVPFHSWLPDAHAQAPTAGSVDLAGILLKTAAYGLLRFALPLFPNASAEFAPIAMTLGLIGIFYGAFLAFAQTDIKRLIAFSSVSHMGFVLIGIYSGSQQALQGAVIQMLAHGLSAAALFILSGQLYERLHTRDMRQMGGLWHRIAYLPAISLFFAAASLGLPGTGNFVGEFLILIGSFAHVPWITVIATTGLVFGSVYSLIMIHRAYFGPAKADTVLAGMDGRELIMVLGLAVLLIVLGVYPQPFLDTSAATMSGVQQWLGSAFTQLASAR
;
A
#
# COMPACT_ATOMS: atom_id res chain seq x y z
N MET A 1 1.18 -26.58 0.11
CA MET A 1 0.79 -26.37 1.52
C MET A 1 1.44 -25.13 2.19
N ILE A 2 2.36 -24.43 1.57
CA ILE A 2 3.07 -23.27 2.19
C ILE A 2 2.19 -22.01 2.28
N LEU A 3 1.26 -21.78 1.32
CA LEU A 3 0.45 -20.56 1.24
C LEU A 3 -0.40 -20.29 2.49
N PRO A 4 -1.14 -21.27 3.06
CA PRO A 4 -1.87 -21.04 4.30
C PRO A 4 -0.97 -20.62 5.47
N TRP A 5 0.26 -21.14 5.53
CA TRP A 5 1.21 -20.79 6.58
C TRP A 5 1.68 -19.34 6.51
N LEU A 6 1.80 -18.75 5.31
CA LEU A 6 2.12 -17.34 5.15
C LEU A 6 1.10 -16.44 5.87
N ILE A 7 -0.18 -16.86 5.91
CA ILE A 7 -1.26 -16.16 6.59
C ILE A 7 -1.28 -16.50 8.08
N LEU A 8 -1.15 -17.80 8.41
CA LEU A 8 -1.28 -18.29 9.78
C LEU A 8 -0.12 -17.86 10.70
N ILE A 9 1.11 -17.76 10.16
CA ILE A 9 2.29 -17.36 10.93
C ILE A 9 2.07 -16.00 11.64
N PRO A 10 1.66 -14.90 10.98
CA PRO A 10 1.38 -13.66 11.66
C PRO A 10 0.23 -13.76 12.67
N PHE A 11 -0.85 -14.48 12.36
CA PHE A 11 -1.97 -14.64 13.28
C PHE A 11 -1.57 -15.38 14.56
N ILE A 12 -0.87 -16.50 14.42
CA ILE A 12 -0.36 -17.30 15.56
C ILE A 12 0.68 -16.46 16.33
N GLY A 13 1.60 -15.80 15.61
CA GLY A 13 2.60 -14.92 16.21
C GLY A 13 1.97 -13.80 17.04
N GLY A 14 0.91 -13.18 16.54
CA GLY A 14 0.15 -12.17 17.27
C GLY A 14 -0.48 -12.70 18.55
N LEU A 15 -1.11 -13.88 18.50
CA LEU A 15 -1.65 -14.54 19.70
C LEU A 15 -0.56 -14.86 20.72
N LEU A 16 0.59 -15.37 20.26
CA LEU A 16 1.74 -15.64 21.11
C LEU A 16 2.31 -14.36 21.74
N CYS A 17 2.32 -13.23 21.01
CA CYS A 17 2.70 -11.93 21.57
C CYS A 17 1.78 -11.53 22.73
N TRP A 18 0.48 -11.65 22.54
CA TRP A 18 -0.49 -11.30 23.59
C TRP A 18 -0.35 -12.18 24.83
N LEU A 19 -0.25 -13.50 24.63
CA LEU A 19 -0.05 -14.45 25.73
C LEU A 19 1.33 -14.25 26.40
N GLY A 20 2.36 -13.92 25.62
CA GLY A 20 3.74 -13.71 26.08
C GLY A 20 3.90 -12.46 26.95
N GLU A 21 2.98 -11.51 26.92
CA GLU A 21 3.03 -10.29 27.74
C GLU A 21 3.05 -10.60 29.25
N ARG A 22 2.48 -11.74 29.63
CA ARG A 22 2.48 -12.23 31.04
C ARG A 22 3.88 -12.51 31.56
N PHE A 23 4.84 -12.76 30.68
CA PHE A 23 6.24 -13.07 31.03
C PHE A 23 7.17 -11.86 30.89
N GLY A 24 6.63 -10.69 30.56
CA GLY A 24 7.35 -9.43 30.43
C GLY A 24 7.17 -8.74 29.07
N ALA A 25 7.42 -7.44 29.04
CA ALA A 25 7.20 -6.61 27.86
C ALA A 25 8.21 -6.86 26.71
N THR A 26 9.33 -7.52 26.98
CA THR A 26 10.38 -7.78 25.97
C THR A 26 10.04 -9.00 25.11
N LEU A 27 9.40 -10.02 25.68
CA LEU A 27 9.08 -11.25 24.99
C LEU A 27 8.16 -11.04 23.77
N PRO A 28 7.05 -10.29 23.85
CA PRO A 28 6.21 -10.00 22.68
C PRO A 28 6.96 -9.36 21.53
N ARG A 29 7.92 -8.46 21.77
CA ARG A 29 8.73 -7.80 20.76
C ARG A 29 9.60 -8.81 19.98
N TRP A 30 10.24 -9.75 20.69
CA TRP A 30 11.04 -10.80 20.07
C TRP A 30 10.19 -11.79 19.29
N ILE A 31 9.02 -12.19 19.82
CA ILE A 31 8.08 -13.07 19.10
C ILE A 31 7.63 -12.41 17.81
N ALA A 32 7.21 -11.14 17.85
CA ALA A 32 6.80 -10.39 16.67
C ALA A 32 7.93 -10.26 15.64
N LEU A 33 9.15 -9.94 16.08
CA LEU A 33 10.31 -9.82 15.22
C LEU A 33 10.63 -11.15 14.53
N LEU A 34 10.66 -12.26 15.28
CA LEU A 34 10.91 -13.59 14.73
C LEU A 34 9.79 -14.00 13.75
N THR A 35 8.54 -13.71 14.08
CA THR A 35 7.38 -14.01 13.22
C THR A 35 7.51 -13.30 11.86
N MET A 36 7.79 -12.02 11.85
CA MET A 36 7.91 -11.26 10.60
C MET A 36 9.20 -11.57 9.85
N SER A 37 10.29 -11.89 10.56
CA SER A 37 11.53 -12.37 9.92
C SER A 37 11.34 -13.73 9.27
N LEU A 38 10.56 -14.62 9.88
CA LEU A 38 10.20 -15.91 9.30
C LEU A 38 9.34 -15.73 8.04
N LEU A 39 8.33 -14.85 8.09
CA LEU A 39 7.50 -14.53 6.93
C LEU A 39 8.36 -14.01 5.77
N LEU A 40 9.24 -13.05 6.05
CA LEU A 40 10.18 -12.49 5.07
C LEU A 40 11.12 -13.57 4.51
N GLY A 41 11.66 -14.42 5.39
CA GLY A 41 12.53 -15.53 4.98
C GLY A 41 11.85 -16.53 4.07
N ILE A 42 10.59 -16.89 4.36
CA ILE A 42 9.78 -17.76 3.48
C ILE A 42 9.53 -17.05 2.14
N GLY A 43 9.18 -15.76 2.14
CA GLY A 43 8.99 -14.98 0.93
C GLY A 43 10.25 -14.94 0.05
N LEU A 44 11.42 -14.71 0.64
CA LEU A 44 12.72 -14.73 -0.06
C LEU A 44 13.03 -16.13 -0.62
N TYR A 45 12.76 -17.18 0.14
CA TYR A 45 12.90 -18.55 -0.33
C TYR A 45 12.01 -18.83 -1.55
N LEU A 46 10.75 -18.39 -1.52
CA LEU A 46 9.83 -18.54 -2.64
C LEU A 46 10.29 -17.74 -3.85
N TRP A 47 10.86 -16.54 -3.64
CA TRP A 47 11.41 -15.75 -4.74
C TRP A 47 12.62 -16.41 -5.40
N ALA A 48 13.51 -16.97 -4.61
CA ALA A 48 14.72 -17.61 -5.11
C ALA A 48 14.47 -18.96 -5.84
N ASN A 49 13.38 -19.67 -5.49
CA ASN A 49 13.11 -21.02 -5.99
C ASN A 49 11.84 -21.14 -6.82
N GLY A 50 11.04 -20.07 -6.94
CA GLY A 50 9.80 -20.05 -7.73
C GLY A 50 10.05 -19.66 -9.18
N ASP A 51 9.15 -20.11 -10.05
CA ASP A 51 9.10 -19.66 -11.44
C ASP A 51 7.93 -18.68 -11.61
N TYR A 52 8.25 -17.43 -11.91
CA TYR A 52 7.30 -16.34 -12.10
C TYR A 52 7.24 -15.86 -13.57
N THR A 53 7.85 -16.61 -14.48
CA THR A 53 7.89 -16.28 -15.93
C THR A 53 6.67 -16.82 -16.68
N LEU A 54 5.81 -17.60 -16.03
CA LEU A 54 4.62 -18.20 -16.61
C LEU A 54 3.61 -17.11 -17.01
N ALA A 55 3.65 -16.70 -18.26
CA ALA A 55 2.65 -15.80 -18.84
C ALA A 55 1.42 -16.60 -19.27
N PRO A 56 0.19 -16.16 -18.92
CA PRO A 56 -1.01 -16.79 -19.45
C PRO A 56 -1.09 -16.61 -20.96
N ALA A 57 -1.61 -17.61 -21.67
CA ALA A 57 -1.98 -17.45 -23.07
C ALA A 57 -3.11 -16.40 -23.19
N PRO A 58 -3.23 -15.68 -24.34
CA PRO A 58 -4.29 -14.71 -24.52
C PRO A 58 -5.68 -15.32 -24.29
N GLY A 59 -6.45 -14.74 -23.35
CA GLY A 59 -7.78 -15.23 -22.97
C GLY A 59 -7.79 -16.47 -22.06
N ALA A 60 -6.63 -16.98 -21.63
CA ALA A 60 -6.52 -18.07 -20.67
C ALA A 60 -6.59 -17.57 -19.22
N GLU A 61 -6.84 -18.50 -18.30
CA GLU A 61 -6.76 -18.23 -16.88
C GLU A 61 -5.34 -17.78 -16.47
N PRO A 62 -5.19 -16.92 -15.44
CA PRO A 62 -3.88 -16.56 -14.93
C PRO A 62 -3.09 -17.80 -14.51
N ALA A 63 -1.80 -17.82 -14.82
CA ALA A 63 -0.90 -18.87 -14.39
C ALA A 63 -0.40 -18.57 -12.96
N TRP A 64 -0.52 -19.55 -12.07
CA TRP A 64 -0.09 -19.41 -10.67
C TRP A 64 1.18 -20.21 -10.45
N ALA A 65 2.17 -19.61 -9.79
CA ALA A 65 3.38 -20.32 -9.38
C ALA A 65 3.09 -21.35 -8.28
N LEU A 66 2.18 -21.01 -7.38
CA LEU A 66 1.67 -21.89 -6.34
C LEU A 66 0.17 -21.67 -6.16
N GLU A 67 -0.55 -22.74 -5.93
CA GLU A 67 -2.00 -22.73 -5.70
C GLU A 67 -2.37 -23.66 -4.55
N TYR A 68 -3.36 -23.25 -3.75
CA TYR A 68 -3.94 -24.05 -2.69
C TYR A 68 -5.45 -23.82 -2.65
N LYS A 69 -6.24 -24.89 -2.82
CA LYS A 69 -7.70 -24.80 -2.86
C LYS A 69 -8.34 -25.89 -2.02
N VAL A 70 -9.18 -25.47 -1.08
CA VAL A 70 -9.98 -26.36 -0.23
C VAL A 70 -11.39 -25.78 -0.10
N GLN A 71 -12.40 -26.61 -0.22
CA GLN A 71 -13.78 -26.19 0.02
C GLN A 71 -13.98 -25.81 1.49
N TRP A 72 -14.57 -24.64 1.73
CA TRP A 72 -14.85 -24.13 3.08
C TRP A 72 -16.35 -24.18 3.38
N ILE A 73 -17.15 -23.40 2.68
CA ILE A 73 -18.61 -23.36 2.87
C ILE A 73 -19.28 -23.80 1.57
N GLN A 74 -19.39 -25.10 1.38
CA GLN A 74 -19.87 -25.73 0.12
C GLN A 74 -21.25 -25.22 -0.30
N ARG A 75 -22.15 -25.00 0.67
CA ARG A 75 -23.51 -24.53 0.41
C ARG A 75 -23.56 -23.19 -0.32
N PHE A 76 -22.57 -22.34 -0.10
CA PHE A 76 -22.47 -21.02 -0.71
C PHE A 76 -21.41 -20.94 -1.82
N GLY A 77 -20.76 -22.04 -2.15
CA GLY A 77 -19.70 -22.06 -3.16
C GLY A 77 -18.43 -21.29 -2.74
N ILE A 78 -18.18 -21.15 -1.44
CA ILE A 78 -17.04 -20.45 -0.86
C ILE A 78 -15.92 -21.45 -0.59
N SER A 79 -14.71 -21.10 -1.01
CA SER A 79 -13.51 -21.91 -0.85
C SER A 79 -12.36 -21.12 -0.20
N ILE A 80 -11.48 -21.82 0.50
CA ILE A 80 -10.15 -21.29 0.84
C ILE A 80 -9.29 -21.52 -0.40
N HIS A 81 -9.31 -20.54 -1.31
CA HIS A 81 -8.56 -20.56 -2.54
C HIS A 81 -7.47 -19.48 -2.47
N LEU A 82 -6.23 -19.93 -2.39
CA LEU A 82 -5.05 -19.10 -2.29
C LEU A 82 -4.14 -19.36 -3.47
N ALA A 83 -3.56 -18.32 -4.06
CA ALA A 83 -2.57 -18.48 -5.10
C ALA A 83 -1.47 -17.40 -5.01
N LEU A 84 -0.33 -17.73 -5.56
CA LEU A 84 0.86 -16.89 -5.59
C LEU A 84 1.33 -16.73 -7.04
N ASP A 85 1.52 -15.47 -7.43
CA ASP A 85 2.22 -15.08 -8.65
C ASP A 85 3.29 -14.02 -8.33
N GLY A 86 3.94 -13.48 -9.35
CA GLY A 86 4.99 -12.49 -9.16
C GLY A 86 4.53 -11.21 -8.47
N LEU A 87 3.32 -10.71 -8.78
CA LEU A 87 2.77 -9.52 -8.13
C LEU A 87 2.50 -9.77 -6.64
N SER A 88 1.80 -10.87 -6.32
CA SER A 88 1.50 -11.25 -4.94
C SER A 88 2.77 -11.45 -4.12
N LEU A 89 3.77 -12.11 -4.70
CA LEU A 89 5.06 -12.33 -4.04
C LEU A 89 5.75 -11.02 -3.68
N LEU A 90 5.87 -10.08 -4.62
CA LEU A 90 6.51 -8.79 -4.36
C LEU A 90 5.79 -8.02 -3.24
N MET A 91 4.46 -8.08 -3.19
CA MET A 91 3.68 -7.45 -2.13
C MET A 91 3.88 -8.17 -0.77
N ILE A 92 4.02 -9.49 -0.76
CA ILE A 92 4.31 -10.27 0.46
C ILE A 92 5.72 -9.98 0.97
N LEU A 93 6.71 -9.86 0.09
CA LEU A 93 8.07 -9.46 0.46
C LEU A 93 8.10 -8.06 1.09
N LEU A 94 7.40 -7.12 0.48
CA LEU A 94 7.23 -5.78 1.05
C LEU A 94 6.57 -5.83 2.43
N THR A 95 5.51 -6.64 2.58
CA THR A 95 4.80 -6.82 3.85
C THR A 95 5.70 -7.42 4.93
N GLY A 96 6.47 -8.45 4.62
CA GLY A 96 7.41 -9.06 5.54
C GLY A 96 8.51 -8.10 5.99
N LEU A 97 9.10 -7.37 5.04
CA LEU A 97 10.12 -6.38 5.32
C LEU A 97 9.61 -5.23 6.20
N LEU A 98 8.50 -4.60 5.79
CA LEU A 98 7.93 -3.49 6.54
C LEU A 98 7.37 -3.95 7.89
N GLY A 99 6.88 -5.19 8.00
CA GLY A 99 6.49 -5.78 9.27
C GLY A 99 7.66 -5.91 10.25
N VAL A 100 8.84 -6.35 9.79
CA VAL A 100 10.08 -6.35 10.60
C VAL A 100 10.39 -4.92 11.07
N LEU A 101 10.33 -3.94 10.18
CA LEU A 101 10.62 -2.54 10.50
C LEU A 101 9.58 -1.92 11.44
N SER A 102 8.30 -2.29 11.30
CA SER A 102 7.22 -1.85 12.20
C SER A 102 7.44 -2.34 13.64
N VAL A 103 7.90 -3.58 13.81
CA VAL A 103 8.30 -4.09 15.13
C VAL A 103 9.52 -3.34 15.67
N LEU A 104 10.53 -3.12 14.84
CA LEU A 104 11.77 -2.43 15.26
C LEU A 104 11.52 -0.96 15.61
N CYS A 105 10.72 -0.22 14.83
CA CYS A 105 10.46 1.20 15.11
C CYS A 105 9.58 1.38 16.37
N SER A 106 8.67 0.44 16.65
CA SER A 106 7.83 0.48 17.85
C SER A 106 8.53 0.06 19.14
N TRP A 107 9.78 -0.44 19.07
CA TRP A 107 10.48 -1.07 20.19
C TRP A 107 10.58 -0.20 21.45
N LYS A 108 10.88 1.07 21.28
CA LYS A 108 10.95 2.06 22.38
C LYS A 108 9.68 2.88 22.55
N GLU A 109 8.97 3.15 21.45
CA GLU A 109 7.76 3.96 21.44
C GLU A 109 6.64 3.31 22.27
N ILE A 110 6.47 1.98 22.14
CA ILE A 110 5.37 1.25 22.78
C ILE A 110 5.84 0.62 24.10
N GLN A 111 5.31 1.13 25.21
CA GLN A 111 5.66 0.69 26.56
C GLN A 111 4.46 0.13 27.35
N ARG A 112 3.23 0.33 26.85
CA ARG A 112 2.00 -0.12 27.53
C ARG A 112 1.25 -1.10 26.64
N HIS A 113 0.74 -2.18 27.22
CA HIS A 113 0.00 -3.24 26.51
C HIS A 113 0.77 -3.73 25.27
N VAL A 114 2.05 -4.04 25.47
CA VAL A 114 2.98 -4.37 24.39
C VAL A 114 2.54 -5.62 23.63
N GLY A 115 2.05 -6.65 24.33
CA GLY A 115 1.56 -7.87 23.72
C GLY A 115 0.30 -7.63 22.89
N PHE A 116 -0.64 -6.84 23.41
CA PHE A 116 -1.85 -6.48 22.67
C PHE A 116 -1.58 -5.58 21.47
N PHE A 117 -0.59 -4.69 21.56
CA PHE A 117 -0.10 -3.90 20.42
C PHE A 117 0.40 -4.82 19.31
N HIS A 118 1.29 -5.76 19.62
CA HIS A 118 1.86 -6.66 18.63
C HIS A 118 0.84 -7.68 18.11
N LEU A 119 -0.17 -8.07 18.88
CA LEU A 119 -1.31 -8.83 18.38
C LEU A 119 -2.00 -8.09 17.24
N ASN A 120 -2.38 -6.83 17.46
CA ASN A 120 -3.06 -6.04 16.43
C ASN A 120 -2.16 -5.83 15.20
N LEU A 121 -0.88 -5.51 15.42
CA LEU A 121 0.10 -5.33 14.35
C LEU A 121 0.24 -6.58 13.48
N MET A 122 0.43 -7.75 14.10
CA MET A 122 0.55 -9.03 13.39
C MET A 122 -0.74 -9.43 12.67
N TRP A 123 -1.90 -9.11 13.23
CA TRP A 123 -3.19 -9.42 12.60
C TRP A 123 -3.47 -8.54 11.39
N ILE A 124 -3.05 -7.28 11.41
CA ILE A 124 -3.06 -6.43 10.21
C ILE A 124 -2.21 -7.08 9.11
N LEU A 125 -0.96 -7.41 9.43
CA LEU A 125 -0.01 -7.97 8.46
C LEU A 125 -0.44 -9.33 7.92
N GLY A 126 -1.01 -10.18 8.77
CA GLY A 126 -1.62 -11.45 8.36
C GLY A 126 -2.83 -11.28 7.44
N GLY A 127 -3.69 -10.30 7.74
CA GLY A 127 -4.81 -9.91 6.88
C GLY A 127 -4.34 -9.38 5.52
N VAL A 128 -3.29 -8.57 5.50
CA VAL A 128 -2.66 -8.07 4.26
C VAL A 128 -2.13 -9.22 3.39
N VAL A 129 -1.41 -10.17 3.98
CA VAL A 129 -0.94 -11.37 3.26
C VAL A 129 -2.13 -12.17 2.72
N GLY A 130 -3.21 -12.29 3.49
CA GLY A 130 -4.44 -12.91 3.06
C GLY A 130 -5.06 -12.21 1.84
N VAL A 131 -5.07 -10.87 1.81
CA VAL A 131 -5.55 -10.08 0.66
C VAL A 131 -4.71 -10.36 -0.59
N PHE A 132 -3.39 -10.49 -0.46
CA PHE A 132 -2.50 -10.75 -1.61
C PHE A 132 -2.53 -12.19 -2.11
N LEU A 133 -3.06 -13.12 -1.34
CA LEU A 133 -3.13 -14.53 -1.71
C LEU A 133 -4.54 -14.99 -2.09
N ALA A 134 -5.60 -14.33 -1.63
CA ALA A 134 -6.98 -14.80 -1.81
C ALA A 134 -7.44 -14.69 -3.28
N LEU A 135 -7.95 -15.80 -3.80
CA LEU A 135 -8.60 -15.91 -5.12
C LEU A 135 -10.10 -16.24 -5.03
N ASP A 136 -10.63 -16.45 -3.87
CA ASP A 136 -12.07 -16.47 -3.62
C ASP A 136 -12.47 -15.06 -3.21
N LEU A 137 -13.46 -14.45 -3.85
CA LEU A 137 -13.84 -13.06 -3.60
C LEU A 137 -14.43 -12.84 -2.21
N PHE A 138 -15.09 -13.85 -1.63
CA PHE A 138 -15.55 -13.76 -0.24
C PHE A 138 -14.37 -13.82 0.73
N LEU A 139 -13.41 -14.69 0.48
CA LEU A 139 -12.18 -14.78 1.26
C LEU A 139 -11.34 -13.50 1.15
N PHE A 140 -11.26 -12.91 -0.05
CA PHE A 140 -10.62 -11.61 -0.26
C PHE A 140 -11.30 -10.51 0.56
N PHE A 141 -12.63 -10.41 0.50
CA PHE A 141 -13.40 -9.47 1.30
C PHE A 141 -13.20 -9.69 2.79
N PHE A 142 -13.19 -10.95 3.26
CA PHE A 142 -12.95 -11.29 4.66
C PHE A 142 -11.61 -10.74 5.16
N PHE A 143 -10.51 -10.96 4.42
CA PHE A 143 -9.21 -10.42 4.79
C PHE A 143 -9.14 -8.89 4.66
N TRP A 144 -9.84 -8.33 3.67
CA TRP A 144 -9.93 -6.89 3.47
C TRP A 144 -10.56 -6.17 4.67
N GLU A 145 -11.60 -6.75 5.26
CA GLU A 145 -12.27 -6.21 6.45
C GLU A 145 -11.51 -6.53 7.74
N MET A 146 -10.88 -7.69 7.83
CA MET A 146 -10.16 -8.13 9.03
C MET A 146 -9.05 -7.16 9.45
N MET A 147 -8.44 -6.44 8.52
CA MET A 147 -7.39 -5.45 8.82
C MET A 147 -7.91 -4.20 9.56
N LEU A 148 -9.21 -3.90 9.44
CA LEU A 148 -9.76 -2.62 9.91
C LEU A 148 -9.80 -2.51 11.42
N VAL A 149 -10.29 -3.52 12.10
CA VAL A 149 -10.46 -3.53 13.56
C VAL A 149 -9.11 -3.41 14.28
N PRO A 150 -8.10 -4.21 13.95
CA PRO A 150 -6.78 -4.06 14.55
C PRO A 150 -6.16 -2.68 14.28
N MET A 151 -6.30 -2.12 13.08
CA MET A 151 -5.79 -0.78 12.77
C MET A 151 -6.53 0.30 13.55
N TYR A 152 -7.85 0.17 13.71
CA TYR A 152 -8.62 1.06 14.59
C TYR A 152 -8.05 1.06 16.00
N PHE A 153 -7.77 -0.12 16.59
CA PHE A 153 -7.18 -0.21 17.92
C PHE A 153 -5.76 0.37 17.99
N LEU A 154 -4.92 0.14 16.98
CA LEU A 154 -3.59 0.74 16.93
C LEU A 154 -3.65 2.27 17.00
N ILE A 155 -4.53 2.89 16.25
CA ILE A 155 -4.69 4.35 16.26
C ILE A 155 -5.35 4.82 17.56
N ALA A 156 -6.44 4.16 17.99
CA ALA A 156 -7.24 4.60 19.13
C ALA A 156 -6.52 4.47 20.49
N LEU A 157 -5.71 3.42 20.67
CA LEU A 157 -5.08 3.11 21.97
C LEU A 157 -3.66 3.66 22.08
N TRP A 158 -2.85 3.59 21.01
CA TRP A 158 -1.44 4.02 21.05
C TRP A 158 -1.15 5.25 20.17
N GLY A 159 -2.16 5.79 19.51
CA GLY A 159 -2.03 6.98 18.68
C GLY A 159 -1.84 8.26 19.52
N HIS A 160 -1.48 9.33 18.82
CA HIS A 160 -1.29 10.66 19.37
C HIS A 160 -2.51 11.54 19.05
N SER A 161 -2.73 12.61 19.83
CA SER A 161 -3.72 13.65 19.53
C SER A 161 -3.01 14.93 19.12
N SER A 162 -3.67 15.77 18.30
CA SER A 162 -3.11 17.07 17.93
C SER A 162 -2.94 17.95 19.16
N ALA A 163 -1.93 18.83 19.14
CA ALA A 163 -1.62 19.70 20.28
C ALA A 163 -2.77 20.67 20.64
N ASP A 164 -3.59 21.04 19.64
CA ASP A 164 -4.78 21.90 19.83
C ASP A 164 -6.02 21.14 20.34
N GLY A 165 -5.91 19.82 20.53
CA GLY A 165 -7.01 18.96 20.99
C GLY A 165 -8.16 18.76 19.99
N LYS A 166 -8.15 19.42 18.84
CA LYS A 166 -9.26 19.38 17.87
C LYS A 166 -9.33 18.04 17.13
N LYS A 167 -8.18 17.41 16.87
CA LYS A 167 -8.09 16.12 16.20
C LYS A 167 -7.52 15.09 17.16
N THR A 168 -8.40 14.35 17.81
CA THR A 168 -8.01 13.29 18.73
C THR A 168 -7.67 12.00 17.96
N ARG A 169 -6.92 11.09 18.59
CA ARG A 169 -6.67 9.76 18.06
C ARG A 169 -7.96 8.97 17.85
N ILE A 170 -8.97 9.15 18.71
CA ILE A 170 -10.29 8.50 18.56
C ILE A 170 -11.01 9.02 17.33
N TYR A 171 -11.02 10.34 17.10
CA TYR A 171 -11.59 10.93 15.87
C TYR A 171 -10.93 10.35 14.63
N ALA A 172 -9.61 10.28 14.58
CA ALA A 172 -8.87 9.76 13.44
C ALA A 172 -9.16 8.26 13.21
N ALA A 173 -9.17 7.46 14.26
CA ALA A 173 -9.50 6.04 14.21
C ALA A 173 -10.93 5.81 13.71
N THR A 174 -11.90 6.56 14.24
CA THR A 174 -13.31 6.46 13.84
C THR A 174 -13.51 6.89 12.39
N LYS A 175 -12.87 7.99 11.97
CA LYS A 175 -12.93 8.46 10.58
C LYS A 175 -12.35 7.42 9.62
N PHE A 176 -11.17 6.86 9.94
CA PHE A 176 -10.58 5.76 9.18
C PHE A 176 -11.54 4.58 9.06
N PHE A 177 -12.11 4.14 10.19
CA PHE A 177 -13.03 2.99 10.22
C PHE A 177 -14.28 3.22 9.37
N ILE A 178 -14.93 4.39 9.51
CA ILE A 178 -16.16 4.70 8.75
C ILE A 178 -15.89 4.72 7.24
N PHE A 179 -14.82 5.40 6.79
CA PHE A 179 -14.47 5.46 5.36
C PHE A 179 -14.19 4.09 4.78
N THR A 180 -13.36 3.31 5.46
CA THR A 180 -12.92 2.00 4.96
C THR A 180 -14.03 0.96 5.06
N GLN A 181 -14.80 0.93 6.16
CA GLN A 181 -15.92 0.01 6.33
C GLN A 181 -17.03 0.28 5.32
N ALA A 182 -17.44 1.54 5.16
CA ALA A 182 -18.50 1.89 4.20
C ALA A 182 -18.13 1.49 2.78
N SER A 183 -16.87 1.75 2.38
CA SER A 183 -16.39 1.38 1.04
C SER A 183 -16.27 -0.14 0.87
N GLY A 184 -15.84 -0.87 1.90
CA GLY A 184 -15.79 -2.33 1.87
C GLY A 184 -17.17 -2.97 1.72
N LEU A 185 -18.19 -2.43 2.39
CA LEU A 185 -19.58 -2.89 2.23
C LEU A 185 -20.10 -2.67 0.81
N ILE A 186 -19.75 -1.55 0.16
CA ILE A 186 -20.07 -1.32 -1.26
C ILE A 186 -19.44 -2.40 -2.13
N MET A 187 -18.19 -2.76 -1.90
CA MET A 187 -17.52 -3.86 -2.60
C MET A 187 -18.21 -5.21 -2.35
N LEU A 188 -18.63 -5.48 -1.11
CA LEU A 188 -19.37 -6.71 -0.81
C LEU A 188 -20.66 -6.81 -1.62
N VAL A 189 -21.43 -5.71 -1.71
CA VAL A 189 -22.65 -5.68 -2.54
C VAL A 189 -22.32 -5.94 -4.01
N ALA A 190 -21.21 -5.38 -4.52
CA ALA A 190 -20.78 -5.64 -5.89
C ALA A 190 -20.32 -7.10 -6.09
N ILE A 191 -19.62 -7.70 -5.12
CA ILE A 191 -19.24 -9.13 -5.14
C ILE A 191 -20.49 -10.00 -5.19
N LEU A 192 -21.45 -9.75 -4.30
CA LEU A 192 -22.72 -10.50 -4.28
C LEU A 192 -23.49 -10.34 -5.58
N GLY A 193 -23.53 -9.13 -6.13
CA GLY A 193 -24.14 -8.85 -7.44
C GLY A 193 -23.48 -9.66 -8.56
N LEU A 194 -22.16 -9.69 -8.63
CA LEU A 194 -21.41 -10.46 -9.61
C LEU A 194 -21.71 -11.98 -9.50
N VAL A 195 -21.67 -12.51 -8.29
CA VAL A 195 -21.97 -13.91 -7.99
C VAL A 195 -23.40 -14.26 -8.39
N LEU A 196 -24.36 -13.37 -8.12
CA LEU A 196 -25.76 -13.59 -8.44
C LEU A 196 -26.03 -13.59 -9.96
N VAL A 197 -25.39 -12.67 -10.70
CA VAL A 197 -25.47 -12.62 -12.16
C VAL A 197 -24.88 -13.90 -12.77
N ASN A 198 -23.72 -14.32 -12.29
CA ASN A 198 -23.11 -15.58 -12.73
C ASN A 198 -23.98 -16.80 -12.40
N TYR A 199 -24.60 -16.85 -11.21
CA TYR A 199 -25.52 -17.90 -10.82
C TYR A 199 -26.75 -17.97 -11.74
N ASN A 200 -27.33 -16.84 -12.11
CA ASN A 200 -28.49 -16.80 -12.99
C ASN A 200 -28.18 -17.28 -14.42
N THR A 201 -26.95 -17.15 -14.88
CA THR A 201 -26.53 -17.60 -16.22
C THR A 201 -26.03 -19.04 -16.23
N THR A 202 -25.29 -19.47 -15.20
CA THR A 202 -24.61 -20.78 -15.18
C THR A 202 -25.31 -21.82 -14.30
N GLY A 203 -26.19 -21.39 -13.36
CA GLY A 203 -26.77 -22.24 -12.33
C GLY A 203 -25.78 -22.65 -11.21
N VAL A 204 -24.52 -22.16 -11.25
CA VAL A 204 -23.48 -22.51 -10.29
C VAL A 204 -23.20 -21.33 -9.36
N LEU A 205 -23.42 -21.54 -8.07
CA LEU A 205 -23.06 -20.55 -7.04
C LEU A 205 -21.58 -20.69 -6.69
N THR A 206 -20.79 -19.66 -7.03
CA THR A 206 -19.34 -19.65 -6.80
C THR A 206 -18.83 -18.25 -6.50
N PHE A 207 -17.84 -18.13 -5.61
CA PHE A 207 -17.08 -16.92 -5.35
C PHE A 207 -15.66 -17.01 -5.91
N ASN A 208 -15.36 -18.12 -6.60
CA ASN A 208 -14.04 -18.36 -7.13
C ASN A 208 -13.73 -17.42 -8.29
N TYR A 209 -12.59 -16.74 -8.23
CA TYR A 209 -12.11 -15.79 -9.21
C TYR A 209 -12.06 -16.36 -10.63
N SER A 210 -11.53 -17.57 -10.82
CA SER A 210 -11.40 -18.21 -12.14
C SER A 210 -12.75 -18.48 -12.81
N ASP A 211 -13.80 -18.79 -12.03
CA ASP A 211 -15.15 -18.98 -12.55
C ASP A 211 -15.78 -17.63 -12.91
N LEU A 212 -15.59 -16.62 -12.06
CA LEU A 212 -16.18 -15.29 -12.24
C LEU A 212 -15.50 -14.48 -13.35
N LEU A 213 -14.26 -14.78 -13.71
CA LEU A 213 -13.60 -14.23 -14.91
C LEU A 213 -14.32 -14.57 -16.21
N LYS A 214 -15.05 -15.68 -16.24
CA LYS A 214 -15.79 -16.16 -17.41
C LYS A 214 -17.24 -15.69 -17.42
N ALA A 215 -17.66 -14.92 -16.43
CA ALA A 215 -19.04 -14.43 -16.33
C ALA A 215 -19.36 -13.46 -17.47
N GLU A 216 -20.41 -13.77 -18.22
CA GLU A 216 -20.96 -12.87 -19.23
C GLU A 216 -21.82 -11.82 -18.56
N LEU A 217 -21.38 -10.56 -18.56
CA LEU A 217 -22.06 -9.45 -17.92
C LEU A 217 -22.66 -8.50 -18.97
N PRO A 218 -23.97 -8.12 -18.84
CA PRO A 218 -24.50 -7.00 -19.61
C PRO A 218 -23.72 -5.72 -19.30
N ALA A 219 -23.44 -4.89 -20.32
CA ALA A 219 -22.58 -3.71 -20.20
C ALA A 219 -22.96 -2.77 -19.04
N GLY A 220 -24.24 -2.47 -18.84
CA GLY A 220 -24.68 -1.63 -17.73
C GLY A 220 -24.45 -2.28 -16.35
N VAL A 221 -24.59 -3.59 -16.24
CA VAL A 221 -24.33 -4.34 -15.01
C VAL A 221 -22.83 -4.39 -14.73
N GLU A 222 -22.01 -4.70 -15.74
CA GLU A 222 -20.55 -4.69 -15.63
C GLU A 222 -20.04 -3.35 -15.08
N TYR A 223 -20.57 -2.24 -15.63
CA TYR A 223 -20.17 -0.89 -15.21
C TYR A 223 -20.52 -0.58 -13.76
N VAL A 224 -21.74 -0.91 -13.30
CA VAL A 224 -22.16 -0.69 -11.92
C VAL A 224 -21.37 -1.54 -10.93
N LEU A 225 -21.11 -2.83 -11.25
CA LEU A 225 -20.31 -3.71 -10.42
C LEU A 225 -18.85 -3.26 -10.35
N MET A 226 -18.27 -2.86 -11.48
CA MET A 226 -16.93 -2.28 -11.54
C MET A 226 -16.81 -1.04 -10.65
N LEU A 227 -17.81 -0.13 -10.67
CA LEU A 227 -17.82 1.04 -9.80
C LEU A 227 -17.83 0.67 -8.31
N GLY A 228 -18.54 -0.39 -7.92
CA GLY A 228 -18.53 -0.88 -6.53
C GLY A 228 -17.13 -1.30 -6.07
N PHE A 229 -16.38 -2.01 -6.92
CA PHE A 229 -14.98 -2.35 -6.66
C PHE A 229 -14.08 -1.11 -6.68
N PHE A 230 -14.23 -0.26 -7.71
CA PHE A 230 -13.43 0.94 -7.86
C PHE A 230 -13.57 1.87 -6.65
N ILE A 231 -14.78 2.13 -6.16
CA ILE A 231 -15.01 3.00 -4.99
C ILE A 231 -14.29 2.46 -3.75
N ALA A 232 -14.38 1.15 -3.49
CA ALA A 232 -13.69 0.55 -2.36
C ALA A 232 -12.18 0.72 -2.45
N PHE A 233 -11.62 0.49 -3.64
CA PHE A 233 -10.19 0.66 -3.88
C PHE A 233 -9.80 2.15 -3.90
N ALA A 234 -10.61 3.04 -4.46
CA ALA A 234 -10.36 4.47 -4.48
C ALA A 234 -10.34 5.11 -3.09
N VAL A 235 -11.17 4.64 -2.16
CA VAL A 235 -11.12 5.08 -0.75
C VAL A 235 -9.79 4.69 -0.13
N LYS A 236 -9.34 3.46 -0.29
CA LYS A 236 -8.11 2.97 0.35
C LYS A 236 -6.84 3.44 -0.37
N LEU A 237 -6.86 3.62 -1.71
CA LEU A 237 -5.77 4.19 -2.53
C LEU A 237 -5.63 5.72 -2.39
N PRO A 238 -6.28 6.36 -1.52
CA PRO A 238 -6.75 7.71 -1.26
C PRO A 238 -6.95 8.58 -2.53
N VAL A 239 -7.76 8.11 -3.44
CA VAL A 239 -8.14 8.90 -4.62
C VAL A 239 -9.03 10.09 -4.21
N VAL A 240 -8.79 11.26 -4.78
CA VAL A 240 -9.65 12.43 -4.54
C VAL A 240 -11.03 12.19 -5.17
N PRO A 241 -12.15 12.41 -4.44
CA PRO A 241 -12.30 13.09 -3.15
C PRO A 241 -12.26 12.19 -1.89
N PHE A 242 -12.03 10.90 -2.02
CA PHE A 242 -12.14 9.92 -0.93
C PHE A 242 -10.92 9.86 0.02
N HIS A 243 -9.95 10.74 -0.13
CA HIS A 243 -8.65 10.74 0.54
C HIS A 243 -8.63 11.29 1.97
N SER A 244 -9.71 11.98 2.41
CA SER A 244 -9.67 12.86 3.60
C SER A 244 -9.40 12.14 4.93
N TRP A 245 -9.59 10.83 5.00
CA TRP A 245 -9.29 10.01 6.20
C TRP A 245 -7.78 9.81 6.41
N LEU A 246 -7.03 9.74 5.31
CA LEU A 246 -5.63 9.34 5.32
C LEU A 246 -4.72 10.29 6.13
N PRO A 247 -4.74 11.62 5.93
CA PRO A 247 -3.87 12.52 6.68
C PRO A 247 -4.20 12.55 8.18
N ASP A 248 -5.47 12.37 8.55
CA ASP A 248 -5.87 12.32 9.94
C ASP A 248 -5.44 11.00 10.61
N ALA A 249 -5.60 9.86 9.92
CA ALA A 249 -5.14 8.56 10.41
C ALA A 249 -3.62 8.54 10.60
N HIS A 250 -2.84 8.96 9.59
CA HIS A 250 -1.37 8.99 9.67
C HIS A 250 -0.85 9.93 10.75
N ALA A 251 -1.44 11.12 10.86
CA ALA A 251 -1.01 12.08 11.86
C ALA A 251 -1.16 11.55 13.27
N GLN A 252 -2.20 10.79 13.54
CA GLN A 252 -2.49 10.30 14.89
C GLN A 252 -1.99 8.87 15.15
N ALA A 253 -1.73 8.06 14.13
CA ALA A 253 -1.23 6.70 14.30
C ALA A 253 0.15 6.67 14.99
N PRO A 254 0.45 5.62 15.79
CA PRO A 254 1.82 5.36 16.23
C PRO A 254 2.71 5.13 15.01
N THR A 255 4.04 5.23 15.17
CA THR A 255 4.98 5.15 14.05
C THR A 255 4.80 3.87 13.22
N ALA A 256 4.71 2.71 13.86
CA ALA A 256 4.46 1.44 13.18
C ALA A 256 3.14 1.43 12.41
N GLY A 257 2.06 2.00 12.98
CA GLY A 257 0.78 2.13 12.29
C GLY A 257 0.87 3.00 11.02
N SER A 258 1.67 4.08 11.06
CA SER A 258 1.90 4.92 9.88
C SER A 258 2.76 4.19 8.82
N VAL A 259 3.74 3.39 9.24
CA VAL A 259 4.54 2.54 8.33
C VAL A 259 3.66 1.54 7.60
N ASP A 260 2.79 0.84 8.31
CA ASP A 260 1.90 -0.15 7.72
C ASP A 260 0.82 0.49 6.82
N LEU A 261 0.22 1.60 7.27
CA LEU A 261 -0.77 2.34 6.46
C LEU A 261 -0.16 2.80 5.12
N ALA A 262 0.93 3.56 5.16
CA ALA A 262 1.54 4.12 3.95
C ALA A 262 2.31 3.06 3.14
N GLY A 263 3.03 2.18 3.83
CA GLY A 263 3.89 1.20 3.18
C GLY A 263 3.13 0.09 2.50
N ILE A 264 2.05 -0.41 3.10
CA ILE A 264 1.41 -1.66 2.71
C ILE A 264 -0.08 -1.50 2.41
N LEU A 265 -0.87 -0.89 3.31
CA LEU A 265 -2.34 -0.87 3.17
C LEU A 265 -2.81 -0.14 1.91
N LEU A 266 -2.16 0.94 1.50
CA LEU A 266 -2.49 1.62 0.23
C LEU A 266 -2.29 0.70 -0.97
N LYS A 267 -1.29 -0.19 -0.92
CA LYS A 267 -0.95 -1.12 -2.00
C LYS A 267 -1.96 -2.26 -2.13
N THR A 268 -2.68 -2.60 -1.06
CA THR A 268 -3.78 -3.58 -1.16
C THR A 268 -4.86 -3.09 -2.14
N ALA A 269 -5.10 -1.78 -2.22
CA ALA A 269 -6.05 -1.19 -3.15
C ALA A 269 -5.54 -1.19 -4.60
N ALA A 270 -4.28 -0.79 -4.83
CA ALA A 270 -3.66 -0.89 -6.15
C ALA A 270 -3.61 -2.34 -6.64
N TYR A 271 -3.28 -3.28 -5.74
CA TYR A 271 -3.37 -4.72 -6.01
C TYR A 271 -4.78 -5.14 -6.39
N GLY A 272 -5.79 -4.68 -5.66
CA GLY A 272 -7.20 -4.98 -5.94
C GLY A 272 -7.66 -4.48 -7.30
N LEU A 273 -7.21 -3.29 -7.72
CA LEU A 273 -7.46 -2.78 -9.07
C LEU A 273 -6.83 -3.71 -10.13
N LEU A 274 -5.54 -4.04 -9.97
CA LEU A 274 -4.81 -4.89 -10.91
C LEU A 274 -5.33 -6.32 -10.95
N ARG A 275 -5.67 -6.90 -9.80
CA ARG A 275 -6.04 -8.31 -9.67
C ARG A 275 -7.50 -8.58 -9.96
N PHE A 276 -8.41 -7.69 -9.53
CA PHE A 276 -9.85 -7.93 -9.56
C PHE A 276 -10.59 -6.96 -10.47
N ALA A 277 -10.45 -5.64 -10.28
CA ALA A 277 -11.29 -4.69 -11.00
C ALA A 277 -11.05 -4.74 -12.52
N LEU A 278 -9.79 -4.72 -12.96
CA LEU A 278 -9.46 -4.71 -14.39
C LEU A 278 -9.81 -6.03 -15.09
N PRO A 279 -9.45 -7.22 -14.55
CA PRO A 279 -9.75 -8.48 -15.23
C PRO A 279 -11.21 -8.91 -15.15
N LEU A 280 -11.91 -8.64 -14.04
CA LEU A 280 -13.32 -9.03 -13.87
C LEU A 280 -14.28 -8.13 -14.68
N PHE A 281 -13.88 -6.88 -14.95
CA PHE A 281 -14.71 -5.87 -15.61
C PHE A 281 -13.90 -5.13 -16.69
N PRO A 282 -13.36 -5.83 -17.70
CA PRO A 282 -12.43 -5.23 -18.64
C PRO A 282 -13.05 -4.13 -19.50
N ASN A 283 -14.28 -4.32 -20.00
CA ASN A 283 -14.95 -3.33 -20.85
C ASN A 283 -15.34 -2.08 -20.06
N ALA A 284 -15.94 -2.27 -18.89
CA ALA A 284 -16.30 -1.17 -18.01
C ALA A 284 -15.05 -0.41 -17.53
N SER A 285 -13.95 -1.12 -17.21
CA SER A 285 -12.69 -0.50 -16.81
C SER A 285 -12.04 0.31 -17.94
N ALA A 286 -12.10 -0.18 -19.18
CA ALA A 286 -11.59 0.55 -20.35
C ALA A 286 -12.43 1.81 -20.64
N GLU A 287 -13.75 1.72 -20.52
CA GLU A 287 -14.64 2.87 -20.67
C GLU A 287 -14.41 3.93 -19.56
N PHE A 288 -14.19 3.47 -18.33
CA PHE A 288 -13.93 4.31 -17.16
C PHE A 288 -12.49 4.86 -17.09
N ALA A 289 -11.54 4.31 -17.83
CA ALA A 289 -10.13 4.65 -17.75
C ALA A 289 -9.83 6.16 -17.87
N PRO A 290 -10.46 6.94 -18.78
CA PRO A 290 -10.23 8.39 -18.82
C PRO A 290 -10.64 9.11 -17.53
N ILE A 291 -11.70 8.67 -16.88
CA ILE A 291 -12.17 9.23 -15.61
C ILE A 291 -11.17 8.85 -14.51
N ALA A 292 -10.78 7.59 -14.40
CA ALA A 292 -9.81 7.12 -13.42
C ALA A 292 -8.46 7.85 -13.53
N MET A 293 -7.93 8.02 -14.75
CA MET A 293 -6.69 8.75 -14.99
C MET A 293 -6.82 10.24 -14.67
N THR A 294 -7.97 10.85 -14.94
CA THR A 294 -8.26 12.25 -14.56
C THR A 294 -8.30 12.40 -13.04
N LEU A 295 -8.91 11.46 -12.31
CA LEU A 295 -8.89 11.44 -10.86
C LEU A 295 -7.46 11.25 -10.31
N GLY A 296 -6.64 10.43 -10.95
CA GLY A 296 -5.22 10.29 -10.65
C GLY A 296 -4.48 11.62 -10.82
N LEU A 297 -4.72 12.29 -11.94
CA LEU A 297 -4.13 13.60 -12.24
C LEU A 297 -4.53 14.67 -11.20
N ILE A 298 -5.83 14.74 -10.86
CA ILE A 298 -6.31 15.62 -9.78
C ILE A 298 -5.60 15.29 -8.46
N GLY A 299 -5.45 13.99 -8.15
CA GLY A 299 -4.75 13.52 -6.94
C GLY A 299 -3.30 14.00 -6.88
N ILE A 300 -2.56 13.97 -8.00
CA ILE A 300 -1.17 14.46 -8.09
C ILE A 300 -1.07 15.92 -7.65
N PHE A 301 -1.87 16.81 -8.23
CA PHE A 301 -1.79 18.24 -7.93
C PHE A 301 -2.44 18.60 -6.60
N TYR A 302 -3.64 18.09 -6.35
CA TYR A 302 -4.37 18.39 -5.12
C TYR A 302 -3.62 17.88 -3.88
N GLY A 303 -3.06 16.66 -3.95
CA GLY A 303 -2.20 16.12 -2.90
C GLY A 303 -0.98 16.99 -2.66
N ALA A 304 -0.31 17.47 -3.72
CA ALA A 304 0.84 18.36 -3.62
C ALA A 304 0.48 19.71 -3.00
N PHE A 305 -0.60 20.37 -3.45
CA PHE A 305 -1.05 21.64 -2.89
C PHE A 305 -1.42 21.53 -1.40
N LEU A 306 -2.08 20.45 -1.02
CA LEU A 306 -2.38 20.22 0.38
C LEU A 306 -1.12 19.91 1.21
N ALA A 307 -0.13 19.23 0.64
CA ALA A 307 1.16 19.01 1.30
C ALA A 307 1.88 20.34 1.58
N PHE A 308 1.88 21.30 0.64
CA PHE A 308 2.48 22.63 0.85
C PHE A 308 1.87 23.37 2.05
N ALA A 309 0.58 23.23 2.25
CA ALA A 309 -0.16 23.95 3.28
C ALA A 309 0.04 23.34 4.69
N GLN A 310 0.66 22.15 4.81
CA GLN A 310 0.78 21.49 6.10
C GLN A 310 1.90 22.11 6.96
N THR A 311 1.62 22.18 8.25
CA THR A 311 2.61 22.51 9.30
C THR A 311 3.03 21.26 10.09
N ASP A 312 2.21 20.21 10.11
CA ASP A 312 2.50 18.91 10.72
C ASP A 312 3.25 18.03 9.71
N ILE A 313 4.46 17.57 10.09
CA ILE A 313 5.33 16.78 9.21
C ILE A 313 4.69 15.45 8.77
N LYS A 314 3.97 14.75 9.66
CA LYS A 314 3.27 13.50 9.32
C LYS A 314 2.13 13.74 8.33
N ARG A 315 1.40 14.85 8.46
CA ARG A 315 0.35 15.23 7.52
C ARG A 315 0.90 15.59 6.15
N LEU A 316 2.04 16.27 6.09
CA LEU A 316 2.73 16.57 4.82
C LEU A 316 3.11 15.26 4.09
N ILE A 317 3.73 14.31 4.80
CA ILE A 317 4.10 13.01 4.25
C ILE A 317 2.85 12.25 3.79
N ALA A 318 1.75 12.30 4.53
CA ALA A 318 0.49 11.65 4.15
C ALA A 318 -0.10 12.23 2.85
N PHE A 319 -0.10 13.55 2.68
CA PHE A 319 -0.56 14.18 1.44
C PHE A 319 0.36 13.93 0.26
N SER A 320 1.68 13.80 0.47
CA SER A 320 2.59 13.37 -0.58
C SER A 320 2.24 11.97 -1.10
N SER A 321 1.79 11.06 -0.22
CA SER A 321 1.30 9.74 -0.62
C SER A 321 0.06 9.81 -1.52
N VAL A 322 -0.86 10.76 -1.28
CA VAL A 322 -2.01 11.02 -2.19
C VAL A 322 -1.50 11.37 -3.59
N SER A 323 -0.50 12.24 -3.69
CA SER A 323 0.11 12.63 -4.95
C SER A 323 0.75 11.44 -5.67
N HIS A 324 1.59 10.66 -4.99
CA HIS A 324 2.27 9.50 -5.59
C HIS A 324 1.30 8.40 -6.02
N MET A 325 0.22 8.16 -5.27
CA MET A 325 -0.80 7.19 -5.67
C MET A 325 -1.61 7.65 -6.88
N GLY A 326 -1.64 8.95 -7.18
CA GLY A 326 -2.18 9.48 -8.43
C GLY A 326 -1.41 8.97 -9.67
N PHE A 327 -0.08 8.91 -9.62
CA PHE A 327 0.74 8.31 -10.68
C PHE A 327 0.44 6.81 -10.82
N VAL A 328 0.34 6.08 -9.72
CA VAL A 328 -0.01 4.65 -9.73
C VAL A 328 -1.35 4.42 -10.43
N LEU A 329 -2.36 5.23 -10.12
CA LEU A 329 -3.68 5.13 -10.75
C LEU A 329 -3.64 5.38 -12.26
N ILE A 330 -2.86 6.38 -12.72
CA ILE A 330 -2.63 6.63 -14.14
C ILE A 330 -1.97 5.41 -14.80
N GLY A 331 -0.92 4.86 -14.17
CA GLY A 331 -0.22 3.68 -14.68
C GLY A 331 -1.13 2.48 -14.84
N ILE A 332 -2.00 2.22 -13.85
CA ILE A 332 -2.93 1.09 -13.84
C ILE A 332 -3.94 1.18 -15.00
N TYR A 333 -4.47 2.36 -15.28
CA TYR A 333 -5.52 2.54 -16.30
C TYR A 333 -5.01 2.95 -17.68
N SER A 334 -3.69 3.07 -17.88
CA SER A 334 -3.11 3.49 -19.18
C SER A 334 -3.18 2.47 -20.30
N GLY A 335 -3.43 1.18 -19.99
CA GLY A 335 -3.43 0.09 -20.98
C GLY A 335 -2.04 -0.34 -21.47
N SER A 336 -0.97 0.22 -20.93
CA SER A 336 0.42 -0.07 -21.29
C SER A 336 1.07 -1.04 -20.33
N GLN A 337 1.67 -2.13 -20.80
CA GLN A 337 2.42 -3.06 -19.96
C GLN A 337 3.57 -2.36 -19.21
N GLN A 338 4.27 -1.45 -19.89
CA GLN A 338 5.36 -0.70 -19.29
C GLN A 338 4.87 0.19 -18.13
N ALA A 339 3.72 0.85 -18.28
CA ALA A 339 3.13 1.66 -17.22
C ALA A 339 2.60 0.80 -16.06
N LEU A 340 2.04 -0.38 -16.35
CA LEU A 340 1.64 -1.35 -15.32
C LEU A 340 2.84 -1.83 -14.50
N GLN A 341 3.95 -2.17 -15.14
CA GLN A 341 5.21 -2.50 -14.45
C GLN A 341 5.74 -1.31 -13.65
N GLY A 342 5.67 -0.10 -14.20
CA GLY A 342 6.00 1.13 -13.50
C GLY A 342 5.14 1.33 -12.23
N ALA A 343 3.84 1.03 -12.31
CA ALA A 343 2.95 1.09 -11.15
C ALA A 343 3.38 0.10 -10.06
N VAL A 344 3.77 -1.13 -10.40
CA VAL A 344 4.28 -2.12 -9.43
C VAL A 344 5.59 -1.64 -8.78
N ILE A 345 6.55 -1.13 -9.57
CA ILE A 345 7.79 -0.55 -9.03
C ILE A 345 7.48 0.63 -8.11
N GLN A 346 6.54 1.51 -8.49
CA GLN A 346 6.16 2.65 -7.65
C GLN A 346 5.46 2.20 -6.35
N MET A 347 4.67 1.12 -6.39
CA MET A 347 4.10 0.53 -5.17
C MET A 347 5.20 0.10 -4.20
N LEU A 348 6.24 -0.58 -4.68
CA LEU A 348 7.39 -1.00 -3.87
C LEU A 348 8.19 0.21 -3.37
N ALA A 349 8.60 1.09 -4.28
CA ALA A 349 9.45 2.25 -3.98
C ALA A 349 8.78 3.22 -3.01
N HIS A 350 7.49 3.55 -3.26
CA HIS A 350 6.72 4.38 -2.34
C HIS A 350 6.54 3.69 -0.99
N GLY A 351 6.34 2.35 -0.96
CA GLY A 351 6.30 1.59 0.28
C GLY A 351 7.55 1.80 1.13
N LEU A 352 8.72 1.70 0.51
CA LEU A 352 10.02 1.88 1.18
C LEU A 352 10.26 3.34 1.59
N SER A 353 10.05 4.29 0.69
CA SER A 353 10.35 5.71 0.93
C SER A 353 9.39 6.34 1.93
N ALA A 354 8.07 6.06 1.83
CA ALA A 354 7.08 6.57 2.77
C ALA A 354 7.27 5.96 4.18
N ALA A 355 7.52 4.65 4.28
CA ALA A 355 7.85 4.02 5.55
C ALA A 355 9.06 4.67 6.21
N ALA A 356 10.13 4.91 5.46
CA ALA A 356 11.32 5.60 5.96
C ALA A 356 11.00 7.02 6.47
N LEU A 357 10.26 7.81 5.72
CA LEU A 357 9.87 9.16 6.13
C LEU A 357 9.00 9.15 7.40
N PHE A 358 8.09 8.17 7.54
CA PHE A 358 7.31 8.03 8.78
C PHE A 358 8.16 7.55 9.96
N ILE A 359 9.11 6.63 9.75
CA ILE A 359 10.07 6.23 10.79
C ILE A 359 10.90 7.44 11.24
N LEU A 360 11.46 8.21 10.31
CA LEU A 360 12.24 9.41 10.61
C LEU A 360 11.41 10.49 11.32
N SER A 361 10.15 10.67 10.92
CA SER A 361 9.24 11.59 11.62
C SER A 361 8.91 11.12 13.04
N GLY A 362 8.82 9.81 13.27
CA GLY A 362 8.66 9.21 14.61
C GLY A 362 9.89 9.43 15.47
N GLN A 363 11.07 9.17 14.93
CA GLN A 363 12.37 9.43 15.62
C GLN A 363 12.55 10.91 15.97
N LEU A 364 12.10 11.79 15.07
CA LEU A 364 12.10 13.23 15.33
C LEU A 364 11.13 13.60 16.46
N TYR A 365 9.93 12.99 16.47
CA TYR A 365 8.95 13.19 17.53
C TYR A 365 9.43 12.68 18.89
N GLU A 366 10.11 11.55 18.97
CA GLU A 366 10.71 11.03 20.20
C GLU A 366 11.69 12.02 20.86
N ARG A 367 12.36 12.85 20.03
CA ARG A 367 13.37 13.83 20.48
C ARG A 367 12.78 15.20 20.79
N LEU A 368 11.79 15.64 20.03
CA LEU A 368 11.25 17.00 20.11
C LEU A 368 9.88 17.09 20.79
N HIS A 369 9.17 15.95 20.89
CA HIS A 369 7.79 15.86 21.38
C HIS A 369 6.80 16.78 20.66
N THR A 370 7.14 17.19 19.41
CA THR A 370 6.29 17.97 18.52
C THR A 370 6.38 17.48 17.09
N ARG A 371 5.31 17.64 16.32
CA ARG A 371 5.25 17.39 14.88
C ARG A 371 5.09 18.69 14.09
N ASP A 372 4.92 19.81 14.79
CA ASP A 372 4.76 21.12 14.17
C ASP A 372 6.12 21.65 13.71
N MET A 373 6.32 21.69 12.38
CA MET A 373 7.55 22.15 11.75
C MET A 373 7.86 23.63 12.08
N ARG A 374 6.87 24.43 12.49
CA ARG A 374 7.09 25.82 12.95
C ARG A 374 7.86 25.88 14.29
N GLN A 375 7.81 24.81 15.07
CA GLN A 375 8.54 24.69 16.32
C GLN A 375 9.90 24.00 16.15
N MET A 376 10.18 23.49 14.95
CA MET A 376 11.46 22.91 14.55
C MET A 376 12.39 24.01 14.02
N GLY A 377 13.63 23.67 13.72
CA GLY A 377 14.62 24.56 13.11
C GLY A 377 16.00 24.36 13.71
N GLY A 378 17.05 24.64 12.91
CA GLY A 378 18.44 24.50 13.32
C GLY A 378 18.86 23.06 13.66
N LEU A 379 18.08 22.04 13.25
CA LEU A 379 18.30 20.65 13.63
C LEU A 379 19.47 20.02 12.87
N TRP A 380 19.91 20.62 11.77
CA TRP A 380 20.99 20.09 10.93
C TRP A 380 22.29 19.84 11.71
N HIS A 381 22.60 20.72 12.65
CA HIS A 381 23.80 20.63 13.49
C HIS A 381 23.55 20.05 14.87
N ARG A 382 22.27 19.79 15.23
CA ARG A 382 21.88 19.37 16.57
C ARG A 382 21.63 17.88 16.71
N ILE A 383 21.32 17.19 15.60
CA ILE A 383 21.05 15.75 15.59
C ILE A 383 21.98 15.10 14.56
N ALA A 384 22.82 14.18 14.98
CA ALA A 384 23.71 13.47 14.07
C ALA A 384 22.94 12.53 13.15
N TYR A 385 23.30 12.52 11.86
CA TYR A 385 22.80 11.67 10.77
C TYR A 385 21.34 11.88 10.35
N LEU A 386 20.40 12.08 11.27
CA LEU A 386 18.96 12.13 11.00
C LEU A 386 18.58 13.15 9.92
N PRO A 387 19.07 14.41 9.91
CA PRO A 387 18.74 15.36 8.86
C PRO A 387 19.23 14.94 7.47
N ALA A 388 20.46 14.41 7.37
CA ALA A 388 21.04 13.98 6.10
C ALA A 388 20.28 12.79 5.51
N ILE A 389 19.91 11.82 6.36
CA ILE A 389 19.11 10.67 5.95
C ILE A 389 17.69 11.10 5.56
N SER A 390 17.09 12.05 6.29
CA SER A 390 15.79 12.62 5.93
C SER A 390 15.83 13.35 4.59
N LEU A 391 16.90 14.07 4.30
CA LEU A 391 17.12 14.69 2.99
C LEU A 391 17.21 13.63 1.88
N PHE A 392 17.92 12.52 2.11
CA PHE A 392 18.00 11.42 1.14
C PHE A 392 16.60 10.88 0.80
N PHE A 393 15.76 10.56 1.80
CA PHE A 393 14.42 10.03 1.54
C PHE A 393 13.46 11.07 0.97
N ALA A 394 13.60 12.34 1.34
CA ALA A 394 12.88 13.42 0.70
C ALA A 394 13.26 13.56 -0.79
N ALA A 395 14.56 13.48 -1.10
CA ALA A 395 15.06 13.48 -2.48
C ALA A 395 14.61 12.22 -3.24
N ALA A 396 14.64 11.06 -2.62
CA ALA A 396 14.11 9.83 -3.22
C ALA A 396 12.62 9.95 -3.53
N SER A 397 11.83 10.49 -2.59
CA SER A 397 10.37 10.69 -2.77
C SER A 397 10.04 11.66 -3.91
N LEU A 398 10.86 12.66 -4.18
CA LEU A 398 10.67 13.57 -5.32
C LEU A 398 11.08 12.97 -6.68
N GLY A 399 11.55 11.72 -6.70
CA GLY A 399 11.96 11.04 -7.93
C GLY A 399 13.43 11.28 -8.30
N LEU A 400 14.35 11.26 -7.31
CA LEU A 400 15.80 11.36 -7.59
C LEU A 400 16.26 10.18 -8.47
N PRO A 401 16.90 10.43 -9.63
CA PRO A 401 17.51 9.37 -10.44
C PRO A 401 18.44 8.47 -9.62
N GLY A 402 18.36 7.16 -9.82
CA GLY A 402 19.07 6.16 -9.01
C GLY A 402 18.28 5.65 -7.81
N THR A 403 17.04 6.09 -7.61
CA THR A 403 16.12 5.55 -6.61
C THR A 403 14.89 4.90 -7.27
N GLY A 404 14.26 3.97 -6.56
CA GLY A 404 13.12 3.23 -7.09
C GLY A 404 11.91 4.10 -7.45
N ASN A 405 11.67 5.19 -6.72
CA ASN A 405 10.58 6.12 -7.02
C ASN A 405 10.73 6.74 -8.41
N PHE A 406 11.95 7.14 -8.78
CA PHE A 406 12.22 7.64 -10.13
C PHE A 406 11.89 6.59 -11.20
N VAL A 407 12.35 5.36 -11.02
CA VAL A 407 12.09 4.28 -11.99
C VAL A 407 10.59 4.02 -12.14
N GLY A 408 9.86 3.95 -11.02
CA GLY A 408 8.42 3.72 -11.03
C GLY A 408 7.66 4.82 -11.77
N GLU A 409 7.85 6.07 -11.41
CA GLU A 409 7.18 7.22 -12.03
C GLU A 409 7.59 7.41 -13.49
N PHE A 410 8.88 7.21 -13.81
CA PHE A 410 9.39 7.31 -15.17
C PHE A 410 8.77 6.25 -16.10
N LEU A 411 8.68 4.99 -15.66
CA LEU A 411 8.04 3.92 -16.43
C LEU A 411 6.53 4.17 -16.60
N ILE A 412 5.86 4.70 -15.57
CA ILE A 412 4.45 5.09 -15.68
C ILE A 412 4.29 6.17 -16.76
N LEU A 413 5.08 7.22 -16.71
CA LEU A 413 4.96 8.35 -17.64
C LEU A 413 5.31 7.95 -19.07
N ILE A 414 6.42 7.26 -19.30
CA ILE A 414 6.80 6.83 -20.66
C ILE A 414 5.79 5.81 -21.19
N GLY A 415 5.39 4.82 -20.39
CA GLY A 415 4.43 3.82 -20.82
C GLY A 415 3.05 4.40 -21.10
N SER A 416 2.61 5.41 -20.36
CA SER A 416 1.32 6.06 -20.58
C SER A 416 1.33 7.04 -21.75
N PHE A 417 2.49 7.61 -22.11
CA PHE A 417 2.59 8.66 -23.13
C PHE A 417 2.07 8.20 -24.51
N ALA A 418 2.34 6.96 -24.87
CA ALA A 418 1.89 6.41 -26.17
C ALA A 418 0.36 6.30 -26.29
N HIS A 419 -0.36 6.14 -25.17
CA HIS A 419 -1.80 5.93 -25.16
C HIS A 419 -2.59 7.18 -24.76
N VAL A 420 -2.06 7.98 -23.81
CA VAL A 420 -2.75 9.16 -23.24
C VAL A 420 -1.78 10.34 -23.08
N PRO A 421 -1.26 10.90 -24.19
CA PRO A 421 -0.18 11.88 -24.17
C PRO A 421 -0.52 13.14 -23.35
N TRP A 422 -1.73 13.66 -23.45
CA TRP A 422 -2.13 14.89 -22.74
C TRP A 422 -2.16 14.72 -21.23
N ILE A 423 -2.73 13.62 -20.73
CA ILE A 423 -2.74 13.32 -19.29
C ILE A 423 -1.29 13.16 -18.80
N THR A 424 -0.46 12.46 -19.57
CA THR A 424 0.94 12.21 -19.22
C THR A 424 1.78 13.49 -19.17
N VAL A 425 1.63 14.38 -20.16
CA VAL A 425 2.35 15.67 -20.18
C VAL A 425 1.98 16.49 -18.95
N ILE A 426 0.68 16.59 -18.63
CA ILE A 426 0.25 17.33 -17.45
C ILE A 426 0.77 16.64 -16.18
N ALA A 427 0.65 15.31 -16.05
CA ALA A 427 1.15 14.56 -14.90
C ALA A 427 2.66 14.75 -14.68
N THR A 428 3.45 14.85 -15.76
CA THR A 428 4.90 15.10 -15.67
C THR A 428 5.22 16.41 -14.93
N THR A 429 4.40 17.46 -15.10
CA THR A 429 4.59 18.69 -14.33
C THR A 429 4.34 18.49 -12.82
N GLY A 430 3.62 17.46 -12.43
CA GLY A 430 3.42 17.06 -11.03
C GLY A 430 4.72 16.71 -10.30
N LEU A 431 5.75 16.23 -11.02
CA LEU A 431 7.08 15.95 -10.45
C LEU A 431 7.74 17.22 -9.89
N VAL A 432 7.51 18.37 -10.54
CA VAL A 432 8.01 19.68 -10.06
C VAL A 432 7.38 20.02 -8.71
N PHE A 433 6.07 19.82 -8.57
CA PHE A 433 5.38 20.04 -7.29
C PHE A 433 5.84 19.06 -6.21
N GLY A 434 6.13 17.80 -6.59
CA GLY A 434 6.77 16.82 -5.71
C GLY A 434 8.08 17.31 -5.13
N SER A 435 8.93 17.89 -5.97
CA SER A 435 10.20 18.48 -5.54
C SER A 435 10.00 19.64 -4.54
N VAL A 436 9.00 20.48 -4.79
CA VAL A 436 8.74 21.64 -3.93
C VAL A 436 8.31 21.25 -2.52
N TYR A 437 7.30 20.34 -2.36
CA TYR A 437 6.85 19.99 -1.01
C TYR A 437 7.90 19.17 -0.23
N SER A 438 8.69 18.34 -0.91
CA SER A 438 9.77 17.58 -0.28
C SER A 438 10.88 18.51 0.25
N LEU A 439 11.30 19.49 -0.53
CA LEU A 439 12.28 20.47 -0.10
C LEU A 439 11.73 21.42 0.97
N ILE A 440 10.46 21.81 0.89
CA ILE A 440 9.79 22.60 1.94
C ILE A 440 9.79 21.83 3.27
N MET A 441 9.51 20.52 3.26
CA MET A 441 9.57 19.70 4.46
C MET A 441 10.95 19.75 5.10
N ILE A 442 12.01 19.52 4.32
CA ILE A 442 13.39 19.55 4.81
C ILE A 442 13.76 20.94 5.30
N HIS A 443 13.44 21.99 4.54
CA HIS A 443 13.74 23.37 4.94
C HIS A 443 13.06 23.75 6.26
N ARG A 444 11.76 23.47 6.40
CA ARG A 444 11.00 23.83 7.60
C ARG A 444 11.39 23.02 8.84
N ALA A 445 11.69 21.72 8.66
CA ALA A 445 12.00 20.87 9.80
C ALA A 445 13.45 21.01 10.29
N TYR A 446 14.42 21.11 9.38
CA TYR A 446 15.84 20.95 9.72
C TYR A 446 16.68 22.22 9.61
N PHE A 447 16.29 23.16 8.74
CA PHE A 447 17.03 24.41 8.55
C PHE A 447 16.40 25.58 9.35
N GLY A 448 17.00 26.77 9.22
CA GLY A 448 16.55 27.97 9.92
C GLY A 448 17.17 28.14 11.31
N PRO A 449 16.75 29.16 12.07
CA PRO A 449 17.31 29.43 13.40
C PRO A 449 16.96 28.34 14.40
N ALA A 450 17.91 27.98 15.24
CA ALA A 450 17.68 27.05 16.32
C ALA A 450 16.63 27.58 17.32
N LYS A 451 15.65 26.75 17.65
CA LYS A 451 14.59 27.09 18.63
C LYS A 451 15.00 26.84 20.07
N ALA A 452 16.06 26.09 20.29
CA ALA A 452 16.66 25.85 21.60
C ALA A 452 18.14 25.47 21.40
N ASP A 453 18.99 25.75 22.38
CA ASP A 453 20.44 25.49 22.33
C ASP A 453 20.84 24.09 22.82
N THR A 454 19.87 23.25 23.19
CA THR A 454 20.15 21.91 23.69
C THR A 454 20.59 20.95 22.56
N VAL A 455 21.69 20.23 22.78
CA VAL A 455 22.10 19.12 21.93
C VAL A 455 21.13 17.97 22.12
N LEU A 456 20.63 17.44 21.01
CA LEU A 456 19.69 16.33 20.99
C LEU A 456 20.45 15.01 20.78
N ALA A 457 19.88 13.91 21.31
CA ALA A 457 20.45 12.59 21.10
C ALA A 457 20.51 12.24 19.60
N GLY A 458 21.66 11.76 19.15
CA GLY A 458 21.84 11.22 17.78
C GLY A 458 21.01 9.96 17.54
N MET A 459 21.09 9.42 16.34
CA MET A 459 20.45 8.14 16.01
C MET A 459 21.19 6.98 16.68
N ASP A 460 20.44 6.06 17.27
CA ASP A 460 20.99 4.81 17.80
C ASP A 460 21.25 3.80 16.66
N GLY A 461 22.00 2.71 16.96
CA GLY A 461 22.35 1.69 15.97
C GLY A 461 21.13 1.03 15.33
N ARG A 462 20.07 0.78 16.10
CA ARG A 462 18.81 0.20 15.61
C ARG A 462 18.12 1.15 14.62
N GLU A 463 17.99 2.42 14.98
CA GLU A 463 17.41 3.46 14.14
C GLU A 463 18.17 3.60 12.83
N LEU A 464 19.50 3.60 12.91
CA LEU A 464 20.36 3.74 11.74
C LEU A 464 20.27 2.53 10.80
N ILE A 465 20.29 1.31 11.34
CA ILE A 465 20.17 0.08 10.53
C ILE A 465 18.84 0.03 9.77
N MET A 466 17.73 0.41 10.41
CA MET A 466 16.41 0.44 9.78
C MET A 466 16.41 1.36 8.54
N VAL A 467 16.83 2.60 8.69
CA VAL A 467 16.74 3.59 7.60
C VAL A 467 17.82 3.37 6.55
N LEU A 468 19.02 2.94 6.91
CA LEU A 468 20.05 2.58 5.94
C LEU A 468 19.68 1.34 5.13
N GLY A 469 19.06 0.35 5.75
CA GLY A 469 18.52 -0.83 5.04
C GLY A 469 17.48 -0.43 3.99
N LEU A 470 16.55 0.46 4.35
CA LEU A 470 15.57 1.02 3.40
C LEU A 470 16.24 1.84 2.29
N ALA A 471 17.28 2.63 2.61
CA ALA A 471 18.01 3.41 1.63
C ALA A 471 18.72 2.52 0.61
N VAL A 472 19.40 1.46 1.07
CA VAL A 472 20.06 0.48 0.20
C VAL A 472 19.05 -0.18 -0.74
N LEU A 473 17.91 -0.67 -0.21
CA LEU A 473 16.87 -1.30 -1.01
C LEU A 473 16.28 -0.34 -2.05
N LEU A 474 16.09 0.92 -1.68
CA LEU A 474 15.56 1.94 -2.59
C LEU A 474 16.55 2.27 -3.72
N ILE A 475 17.86 2.28 -3.42
CA ILE A 475 18.92 2.43 -4.42
C ILE A 475 19.00 1.17 -5.31
N VAL A 476 18.94 -0.02 -4.74
CA VAL A 476 18.91 -1.27 -5.52
C VAL A 476 17.73 -1.27 -6.48
N LEU A 477 16.55 -0.90 -6.02
CA LEU A 477 15.36 -0.80 -6.86
C LEU A 477 15.49 0.29 -7.95
N GLY A 478 16.31 1.33 -7.71
CA GLY A 478 16.56 2.40 -8.66
C GLY A 478 17.65 2.11 -9.67
N VAL A 479 18.72 1.41 -9.27
CA VAL A 479 19.89 1.11 -10.12
C VAL A 479 19.74 -0.23 -10.83
N TYR A 480 19.13 -1.21 -10.19
CA TYR A 480 18.94 -2.56 -10.72
C TYR A 480 17.50 -3.05 -10.51
N PRO A 481 16.50 -2.44 -11.19
CA PRO A 481 15.08 -2.82 -11.05
C PRO A 481 14.73 -4.14 -11.72
N GLN A 482 15.61 -4.69 -12.58
CA GLN A 482 15.32 -5.83 -13.46
C GLN A 482 14.73 -7.05 -12.73
N PRO A 483 15.25 -7.52 -11.59
CA PRO A 483 14.68 -8.69 -10.90
C PRO A 483 13.22 -8.48 -10.48
N PHE A 484 12.85 -7.27 -10.10
CA PHE A 484 11.49 -6.93 -9.70
C PHE A 484 10.56 -6.79 -10.92
N LEU A 485 11.06 -6.23 -12.01
CA LEU A 485 10.35 -6.14 -13.28
C LEU A 485 10.09 -7.54 -13.85
N ASP A 486 11.10 -8.40 -13.89
CA ASP A 486 10.97 -9.78 -14.40
C ASP A 486 9.97 -10.59 -13.55
N THR A 487 10.01 -10.43 -12.23
CA THR A 487 9.08 -11.13 -11.33
C THR A 487 7.62 -10.75 -11.59
N SER A 488 7.32 -9.48 -11.92
CA SER A 488 5.96 -9.00 -12.18
C SER A 488 5.55 -9.04 -13.65
N ALA A 489 6.48 -9.26 -14.58
CA ALA A 489 6.26 -9.11 -16.01
C ALA A 489 5.13 -9.98 -16.56
N ALA A 490 5.11 -11.26 -16.19
CA ALA A 490 4.10 -12.21 -16.66
C ALA A 490 2.69 -11.82 -16.17
N THR A 491 2.55 -11.45 -14.89
CA THR A 491 1.29 -10.99 -14.33
C THR A 491 0.80 -9.71 -15.01
N MET A 492 1.69 -8.73 -15.21
CA MET A 492 1.34 -7.45 -15.86
C MET A 492 1.00 -7.63 -17.35
N SER A 493 1.66 -8.55 -18.03
CA SER A 493 1.29 -8.95 -19.40
C SER A 493 -0.14 -9.51 -19.47
N GLY A 494 -0.53 -10.37 -18.52
CA GLY A 494 -1.90 -10.87 -18.43
C GLY A 494 -2.93 -9.76 -18.21
N VAL A 495 -2.68 -8.84 -17.27
CA VAL A 495 -3.56 -7.69 -17.04
C VAL A 495 -3.67 -6.80 -18.28
N GLN A 496 -2.56 -6.53 -18.96
CA GLN A 496 -2.54 -5.72 -20.17
C GLN A 496 -3.34 -6.33 -21.29
N GLN A 497 -3.33 -7.67 -21.45
CA GLN A 497 -4.12 -8.36 -22.47
C GLN A 497 -5.63 -8.19 -22.25
N TRP A 498 -6.12 -8.25 -21.01
CA TRP A 498 -7.53 -7.98 -20.71
C TRP A 498 -7.95 -6.56 -21.08
N LEU A 499 -7.17 -5.56 -20.68
CA LEU A 499 -7.45 -4.16 -21.02
C LEU A 499 -7.28 -3.87 -22.50
N GLY A 500 -6.24 -4.40 -23.15
CA GLY A 500 -5.95 -4.15 -24.56
C GLY A 500 -7.05 -4.66 -25.48
N SER A 501 -7.62 -5.82 -25.19
CA SER A 501 -8.77 -6.36 -25.93
C SER A 501 -10.01 -5.45 -25.78
N ALA A 502 -10.28 -4.96 -24.57
CA ALA A 502 -11.39 -4.07 -24.30
C ALA A 502 -11.22 -2.70 -24.99
N PHE A 503 -10.04 -2.10 -24.97
CA PHE A 503 -9.76 -0.85 -25.69
C PHE A 503 -9.95 -1.01 -27.21
N THR A 504 -9.54 -2.15 -27.78
CA THR A 504 -9.73 -2.43 -29.21
C THR A 504 -11.22 -2.55 -29.55
N GLN A 505 -12.01 -3.23 -28.72
CA GLN A 505 -13.45 -3.34 -28.90
C GLN A 505 -14.16 -1.97 -28.81
N LEU A 506 -13.80 -1.13 -27.85
CA LEU A 506 -14.35 0.22 -27.73
C LEU A 506 -13.99 1.11 -28.93
N ALA A 507 -12.78 0.98 -29.47
CA ALA A 507 -12.36 1.72 -30.67
C ALA A 507 -13.12 1.29 -31.94
N SER A 508 -13.46 0.01 -32.05
CA SER A 508 -14.25 -0.52 -33.18
C SER A 508 -15.75 -0.23 -33.10
N ALA A 509 -16.26 0.07 -31.91
CA ALA A 509 -17.69 0.39 -31.67
C ALA A 509 -18.01 1.89 -31.83
N ARG A 510 -16.98 2.74 -31.93
CA ARG A 510 -17.10 4.19 -32.20
C ARG A 510 -16.87 4.49 -33.68
#